data_69335c5af2352854ed49290c12984ead
#
_entry.id   69335c5af2352854ed49290c12984ead
#
_cell.length_a   1.000
_cell.length_b   1.000
_cell.length_c   1.000
_cell.angle_alpha   90.00
_cell.angle_beta   90.00
_cell.angle_gamma   90.00
#
_symmetry.space_group_name_H-M   'P 1'
#
loop_
_entity.id
_entity.type
_entity.pdbx_description
1 polymer ?
#
loop_
_entity_poly.entity_id
_entity_poly.type
_entity_poly.pdbx_seq_one_letter_code
_entity_poly.pdbx_strand_id
1 'polypeptide(L)'
;MHTFILDMDNVGGSTVTHLGQTKVPLGQYPILLYGGEVSLQTQSGKLVKVTLSSHDISHNIGDFKPEQLRELLDKNLALGRLTNGWAICDMLDTIEDWKTLAKAALQKLEVDFAIRVYRHLKNVSLVWSLNDIRDIEDKRLVSGHLAMMLGDYSLAQDLYLQSSQPVEALHMRRDLLQWEQALTLADRLAPGETPTISREYGQQLEFTGDYPAALQHYERAMLSTVSGQEEEEHNTHCRSGIARMALRCGDVRKGLAMCREVESRQLLRECADILESMKQLGEAAQLYEAAQYHDKAAHLYIKLKNWSKVGAILPQISSPKIQLQYAKAKEADGQHKEAVRAYEAARDYDSAVRLYLDRLNDPENAVRIVKQTRSNEGAKMVA
;
A
#
# COMPACT_ATOMS: atom_id res chain seq x y z
N MET A 1 -32.95 12.12 -44.77
CA MET A 1 -32.40 10.80 -44.42
C MET A 1 -31.59 10.99 -43.15
N HIS A 2 -31.89 10.20 -42.12
CA HIS A 2 -31.12 10.20 -40.85
C HIS A 2 -30.11 9.08 -40.89
N THR A 3 -28.92 9.36 -40.44
CA THR A 3 -27.84 8.38 -40.32
C THR A 3 -27.62 8.06 -38.85
N PHE A 4 -27.70 6.77 -38.52
CA PHE A 4 -27.40 6.23 -37.18
C PHE A 4 -26.26 5.25 -37.32
N ILE A 5 -25.44 5.16 -36.29
CA ILE A 5 -24.50 4.09 -36.11
C ILE A 5 -24.95 3.20 -34.94
N LEU A 6 -24.87 1.91 -35.15
CA LEU A 6 -24.96 0.91 -34.08
C LEU A 6 -23.53 0.59 -33.66
N ASP A 7 -23.10 1.13 -32.55
CA ASP A 7 -21.81 0.78 -31.98
C ASP A 7 -21.99 -0.45 -31.08
N MET A 8 -21.39 -1.55 -31.47
CA MET A 8 -21.35 -2.75 -30.66
C MET A 8 -20.05 -2.68 -29.87
N ASP A 9 -20.10 -2.04 -28.71
CA ASP A 9 -18.96 -1.96 -27.82
C ASP A 9 -18.54 -3.35 -27.38
N ASN A 10 -17.31 -3.71 -27.70
CA ASN A 10 -16.70 -4.97 -27.22
C ASN A 10 -16.50 -4.97 -25.69
N VAL A 11 -16.59 -3.79 -25.04
CA VAL A 11 -16.30 -3.57 -23.61
C VAL A 11 -17.55 -3.24 -22.79
N GLY A 12 -18.66 -2.77 -23.36
CA GLY A 12 -19.74 -2.25 -22.54
C GLY A 12 -21.17 -2.33 -23.06
N GLY A 13 -21.41 -2.86 -24.24
CA GLY A 13 -22.77 -2.98 -24.78
C GLY A 13 -22.97 -2.35 -26.15
N SER A 14 -24.22 -2.34 -26.62
CA SER A 14 -24.56 -1.71 -27.92
C SER A 14 -25.23 -0.36 -27.69
N THR A 15 -24.71 0.68 -28.32
CA THR A 15 -25.30 2.02 -28.33
C THR A 15 -25.71 2.43 -29.73
N VAL A 16 -26.84 3.16 -29.82
CA VAL A 16 -27.31 3.75 -31.10
C VAL A 16 -27.05 5.25 -31.06
N THR A 17 -26.14 5.72 -31.89
CA THR A 17 -25.77 7.13 -31.95
C THR A 17 -26.28 7.76 -33.24
N HIS A 18 -26.99 8.89 -33.15
CA HIS A 18 -27.42 9.69 -34.30
C HIS A 18 -26.26 10.54 -34.80
N LEU A 19 -25.82 10.32 -36.04
CA LEU A 19 -24.64 10.99 -36.63
C LEU A 19 -24.98 12.27 -37.39
N GLY A 20 -26.15 12.33 -37.96
CA GLY A 20 -26.52 13.48 -38.73
C GLY A 20 -27.74 13.27 -39.64
N GLN A 21 -28.12 14.34 -40.34
CA GLN A 21 -29.24 14.34 -41.25
C GLN A 21 -28.79 14.85 -42.61
N THR A 22 -28.98 14.05 -43.65
CA THR A 22 -28.71 14.43 -45.04
C THR A 22 -30.01 14.74 -45.75
N LYS A 23 -30.11 15.91 -46.36
CA LYS A 23 -31.28 16.32 -47.17
C LYS A 23 -31.22 15.57 -48.50
N VAL A 24 -32.30 14.86 -48.82
CA VAL A 24 -32.49 14.22 -50.11
C VAL A 24 -33.49 15.07 -50.92
N PRO A 25 -33.20 15.46 -52.17
CA PRO A 25 -34.11 16.23 -52.98
C PRO A 25 -35.45 15.49 -53.21
N LEU A 26 -36.53 16.22 -53.26
CA LEU A 26 -37.86 15.65 -53.51
C LEU A 26 -37.91 14.97 -54.88
N GLY A 27 -38.53 13.79 -54.93
CA GLY A 27 -38.64 12.99 -56.16
C GLY A 27 -37.43 12.15 -56.52
N GLN A 28 -36.47 12.02 -55.57
CA GLN A 28 -35.34 11.11 -55.70
C GLN A 28 -35.46 9.99 -54.68
N TYR A 29 -35.13 8.78 -55.10
CA TYR A 29 -35.25 7.57 -54.28
C TYR A 29 -33.86 6.95 -54.02
N PRO A 30 -33.48 6.65 -52.77
CA PRO A 30 -32.21 6.02 -52.48
C PRO A 30 -32.22 4.56 -52.94
N ILE A 31 -31.20 4.16 -53.68
CA ILE A 31 -31.05 2.79 -54.21
C ILE A 31 -29.90 2.06 -53.51
N LEU A 32 -28.76 2.72 -53.33
CA LEU A 32 -27.55 2.11 -52.80
C LEU A 32 -26.82 3.08 -51.87
N LEU A 33 -26.34 2.55 -50.74
CA LEU A 33 -25.43 3.25 -49.83
C LEU A 33 -24.10 2.49 -49.85
N TYR A 34 -23.04 3.16 -50.27
CA TYR A 34 -21.69 2.60 -50.28
C TYR A 34 -20.65 3.69 -49.97
N GLY A 35 -19.70 3.40 -49.08
CA GLY A 35 -18.60 4.32 -48.78
C GLY A 35 -19.02 5.73 -48.36
N GLY A 36 -20.20 5.89 -47.70
CA GLY A 36 -20.74 7.21 -47.33
C GLY A 36 -21.43 7.99 -48.45
N GLU A 37 -21.52 7.43 -49.65
CA GLU A 37 -22.28 7.97 -50.79
C GLU A 37 -23.60 7.22 -50.96
N VAL A 38 -24.68 7.98 -51.16
CA VAL A 38 -25.99 7.44 -51.50
C VAL A 38 -26.23 7.66 -52.96
N SER A 39 -26.43 6.58 -53.70
CA SER A 39 -26.91 6.67 -55.09
C SER A 39 -28.43 6.81 -55.09
N LEU A 40 -28.90 7.92 -55.64
CA LEU A 40 -30.29 8.26 -55.74
C LEU A 40 -30.74 8.11 -57.20
N GLN A 41 -31.94 7.61 -57.44
CA GLN A 41 -32.57 7.58 -58.74
C GLN A 41 -33.61 8.69 -58.81
N THR A 42 -33.52 9.48 -59.88
CA THR A 42 -34.52 10.50 -60.21
C THR A 42 -35.72 9.87 -60.89
N GLN A 43 -36.84 10.60 -60.97
CA GLN A 43 -38.05 10.16 -61.72
C GLN A 43 -37.77 9.90 -63.20
N SER A 44 -36.76 10.54 -63.75
CA SER A 44 -36.31 10.30 -65.12
C SER A 44 -35.39 9.13 -65.32
N GLY A 45 -35.13 8.32 -64.22
CA GLY A 45 -34.25 7.17 -64.28
C GLY A 45 -32.76 7.52 -64.18
N LYS A 46 -32.37 8.78 -64.07
CA LYS A 46 -30.97 9.17 -63.93
C LYS A 46 -30.47 8.90 -62.52
N LEU A 47 -29.25 8.37 -62.41
CA LEU A 47 -28.56 8.18 -61.12
C LEU A 47 -27.80 9.44 -60.71
N VAL A 48 -28.02 9.88 -59.49
CA VAL A 48 -27.30 10.99 -58.84
C VAL A 48 -26.70 10.49 -57.53
N LYS A 49 -25.47 10.88 -57.23
CA LYS A 49 -24.81 10.57 -55.98
C LYS A 49 -24.92 11.76 -55.02
N VAL A 50 -25.23 11.46 -53.76
CA VAL A 50 -25.24 12.43 -52.68
C VAL A 50 -24.40 11.87 -51.54
N THR A 51 -23.41 12.65 -51.11
CA THR A 51 -22.56 12.28 -49.97
C THR A 51 -23.31 12.54 -48.67
N LEU A 52 -23.25 11.58 -47.74
CA LEU A 52 -23.84 11.73 -46.42
C LEU A 52 -23.16 12.87 -45.66
N SER A 53 -23.94 13.67 -44.95
CA SER A 53 -23.40 14.73 -44.08
C SER A 53 -22.47 14.21 -42.99
N SER A 54 -22.63 12.94 -42.62
CA SER A 54 -21.75 12.21 -41.70
C SER A 54 -20.44 11.73 -42.35
N HIS A 55 -20.33 11.81 -43.70
CA HIS A 55 -19.16 11.34 -44.45
C HIS A 55 -18.31 12.48 -44.99
N ASP A 56 -18.92 13.63 -45.23
CA ASP A 56 -18.33 14.83 -45.88
C ASP A 56 -17.34 15.59 -44.95
N ILE A 57 -16.69 14.88 -44.09
CA ILE A 57 -15.90 15.44 -42.99
C ILE A 57 -14.45 15.76 -43.40
N SER A 58 -14.00 15.31 -44.59
CA SER A 58 -12.57 15.26 -44.86
C SER A 58 -12.05 16.37 -45.79
N HIS A 59 -12.89 17.20 -46.38
CA HIS A 59 -12.42 18.08 -47.49
C HIS A 59 -12.10 19.54 -47.12
N ASN A 60 -12.52 20.07 -45.96
CA ASN A 60 -12.25 21.48 -45.59
C ASN A 60 -11.95 21.64 -44.07
N ILE A 61 -11.03 20.88 -43.54
CA ILE A 61 -10.71 20.90 -42.10
C ILE A 61 -10.03 22.23 -41.69
N GLY A 62 -9.41 22.96 -42.60
CA GLY A 62 -8.61 24.17 -42.30
C GLY A 62 -9.38 25.40 -41.83
N ASP A 63 -10.71 25.48 -42.06
CA ASP A 63 -11.52 26.67 -41.77
C ASP A 63 -12.44 26.52 -40.54
N PHE A 64 -12.34 25.42 -39.80
CA PHE A 64 -13.22 25.13 -38.64
C PHE A 64 -12.73 25.80 -37.36
N LYS A 65 -13.69 26.30 -36.58
CA LYS A 65 -13.43 26.72 -35.19
C LYS A 65 -13.17 25.52 -34.29
N PRO A 66 -12.43 25.67 -33.17
CA PRO A 66 -12.11 24.55 -32.25
C PRO A 66 -13.34 23.77 -31.79
N GLU A 67 -14.48 24.43 -31.56
CA GLU A 67 -15.73 23.78 -31.17
C GLU A 67 -16.28 22.84 -32.27
N GLN A 68 -16.22 23.29 -33.53
CA GLN A 68 -16.63 22.49 -34.66
C GLN A 68 -15.70 21.30 -34.91
N LEU A 69 -14.38 21.48 -34.66
CA LEU A 69 -13.41 20.40 -34.74
C LEU A 69 -13.65 19.32 -33.66
N ARG A 70 -14.09 19.70 -32.44
CA ARG A 70 -14.47 18.74 -31.42
C ARG A 70 -15.72 17.95 -31.77
N GLU A 71 -16.78 18.62 -32.26
CA GLU A 71 -17.95 17.89 -32.74
C GLU A 71 -17.60 16.94 -33.90
N LEU A 72 -16.64 17.34 -34.73
CA LEU A 72 -16.13 16.53 -35.80
C LEU A 72 -15.31 15.32 -35.26
N LEU A 73 -14.51 15.53 -34.22
CA LEU A 73 -13.78 14.49 -33.53
C LEU A 73 -14.75 13.44 -32.96
N ASP A 74 -15.78 13.89 -32.24
CA ASP A 74 -16.79 13.00 -31.63
C ASP A 74 -17.50 12.14 -32.69
N LYS A 75 -17.87 12.74 -33.81
CA LYS A 75 -18.48 12.02 -34.94
C LYS A 75 -17.53 10.99 -35.56
N ASN A 76 -16.25 11.32 -35.72
CA ASN A 76 -15.26 10.38 -36.25
C ASN A 76 -14.98 9.23 -35.25
N LEU A 77 -14.90 9.53 -33.96
CA LEU A 77 -14.73 8.52 -32.93
C LEU A 77 -15.92 7.56 -32.86
N ALA A 78 -17.15 8.07 -32.93
CA ALA A 78 -18.36 7.25 -33.03
C ALA A 78 -18.36 6.35 -34.27
N LEU A 79 -17.85 6.84 -35.41
CA LEU A 79 -17.69 6.04 -36.63
C LEU A 79 -16.51 5.07 -36.63
N GLY A 80 -15.67 5.10 -35.60
CA GLY A 80 -14.46 4.28 -35.54
C GLY A 80 -13.33 4.72 -36.47
N ARG A 81 -13.38 5.95 -36.95
CA ARG A 81 -12.38 6.54 -37.89
C ARG A 81 -11.21 7.14 -37.08
N LEU A 82 -10.43 6.31 -36.44
CA LEU A 82 -9.36 6.75 -35.53
C LEU A 82 -8.26 7.54 -36.23
N THR A 83 -7.97 7.21 -37.53
CA THR A 83 -6.97 7.96 -38.31
C THR A 83 -7.40 9.38 -38.60
N ASN A 84 -8.71 9.59 -38.86
CA ASN A 84 -9.26 10.95 -39.06
C ASN A 84 -9.27 11.69 -37.70
N GLY A 85 -9.60 10.97 -36.60
CA GLY A 85 -9.50 11.49 -35.24
C GLY A 85 -8.10 11.99 -34.92
N TRP A 86 -7.05 11.27 -35.32
CA TRP A 86 -5.66 11.69 -35.17
C TRP A 86 -5.39 13.05 -35.87
N ALA A 87 -5.79 13.19 -37.14
CA ALA A 87 -5.58 14.44 -37.90
C ALA A 87 -6.30 15.62 -37.24
N ILE A 88 -7.48 15.40 -36.65
CA ILE A 88 -8.24 16.45 -35.96
C ILE A 88 -7.55 16.81 -34.64
N CYS A 89 -7.09 15.82 -33.87
CA CYS A 89 -6.36 16.05 -32.62
C CYS A 89 -5.03 16.79 -32.85
N ASP A 90 -4.35 16.52 -33.96
CA ASP A 90 -3.12 17.24 -34.38
C ASP A 90 -3.37 18.73 -34.63
N MET A 91 -4.57 19.09 -35.15
CA MET A 91 -4.99 20.48 -35.33
C MET A 91 -5.43 21.15 -34.03
N LEU A 92 -6.08 20.42 -33.14
CA LEU A 92 -6.55 20.95 -31.85
C LEU A 92 -5.40 21.10 -30.84
N ASP A 93 -4.38 20.28 -30.95
CA ASP A 93 -3.15 20.24 -30.11
C ASP A 93 -3.42 20.33 -28.59
N THR A 94 -4.54 19.74 -28.13
CA THR A 94 -4.87 19.71 -26.71
C THR A 94 -4.74 18.31 -26.14
N ILE A 95 -4.20 18.21 -24.92
CA ILE A 95 -3.98 16.92 -24.23
C ILE A 95 -5.32 16.19 -24.01
N GLU A 96 -6.39 16.92 -23.75
CA GLU A 96 -7.71 16.32 -23.47
C GLU A 96 -8.33 15.67 -24.72
N ASP A 97 -8.18 16.29 -25.87
CA ASP A 97 -8.68 15.73 -27.13
C ASP A 97 -7.89 14.45 -27.51
N TRP A 98 -6.59 14.44 -27.27
CA TRP A 98 -5.75 13.24 -27.42
C TRP A 98 -6.13 12.13 -26.44
N LYS A 99 -6.45 12.45 -25.18
CA LYS A 99 -6.95 11.45 -24.22
C LYS A 99 -8.29 10.86 -24.65
N THR A 100 -9.17 11.71 -25.21
CA THR A 100 -10.47 11.25 -25.74
C THR A 100 -10.29 10.29 -26.91
N LEU A 101 -9.37 10.58 -27.82
CA LEU A 101 -8.99 9.69 -28.93
C LEU A 101 -8.42 8.36 -28.41
N ALA A 102 -7.51 8.41 -27.43
CA ALA A 102 -6.94 7.22 -26.82
C ALA A 102 -8.00 6.34 -26.16
N LYS A 103 -8.92 6.96 -25.39
CA LYS A 103 -10.04 6.26 -24.74
C LYS A 103 -10.93 5.55 -25.78
N ALA A 104 -11.30 6.25 -26.87
CA ALA A 104 -12.09 5.67 -27.95
C ALA A 104 -11.37 4.49 -28.64
N ALA A 105 -10.06 4.58 -28.82
CA ALA A 105 -9.26 3.49 -29.38
C ALA A 105 -9.25 2.26 -28.44
N LEU A 106 -9.10 2.47 -27.13
CA LEU A 106 -9.16 1.38 -26.14
C LEU A 106 -10.54 0.71 -26.09
N GLN A 107 -11.63 1.49 -26.16
CA GLN A 107 -12.99 0.96 -26.19
C GLN A 107 -13.24 0.07 -27.43
N LYS A 108 -12.56 0.36 -28.53
CA LYS A 108 -12.63 -0.45 -29.76
C LYS A 108 -11.61 -1.57 -29.85
N LEU A 109 -10.84 -1.80 -28.79
CA LEU A 109 -9.77 -2.79 -28.72
C LEU A 109 -8.61 -2.55 -29.72
N GLU A 110 -8.48 -1.32 -30.20
CA GLU A 110 -7.38 -0.92 -31.09
C GLU A 110 -6.14 -0.55 -30.27
N VAL A 111 -5.55 -1.57 -29.63
CA VAL A 111 -4.44 -1.43 -28.66
C VAL A 111 -3.21 -0.77 -29.32
N ASP A 112 -2.85 -1.19 -30.52
CA ASP A 112 -1.70 -0.62 -31.26
C ASP A 112 -1.88 0.87 -31.57
N PHE A 113 -3.11 1.27 -31.89
CA PHE A 113 -3.41 2.67 -32.13
C PHE A 113 -3.33 3.47 -30.82
N ALA A 114 -3.88 2.95 -29.74
CA ALA A 114 -3.80 3.57 -28.41
C ALA A 114 -2.34 3.73 -27.95
N ILE A 115 -1.49 2.74 -28.17
CA ILE A 115 -0.04 2.82 -27.87
C ILE A 115 0.60 3.99 -28.63
N ARG A 116 0.24 4.20 -29.90
CA ARG A 116 0.76 5.34 -30.69
C ARG A 116 0.33 6.67 -30.11
N VAL A 117 -0.95 6.79 -29.70
CA VAL A 117 -1.48 8.01 -29.06
C VAL A 117 -0.78 8.27 -27.73
N TYR A 118 -0.61 7.26 -26.87
CA TYR A 118 0.07 7.45 -25.59
C TYR A 118 1.57 7.73 -25.73
N ARG A 119 2.22 7.24 -26.79
CA ARG A 119 3.60 7.65 -27.13
C ARG A 119 3.65 9.15 -27.50
N HIS A 120 2.67 9.64 -28.25
CA HIS A 120 2.56 11.07 -28.56
C HIS A 120 2.36 11.90 -27.29
N LEU A 121 1.51 11.44 -26.37
CA LEU A 121 1.29 12.04 -25.05
C LEU A 121 2.46 11.88 -24.08
N LYS A 122 3.52 11.15 -24.45
CA LYS A 122 4.69 10.82 -23.59
C LYS A 122 4.32 10.09 -22.30
N ASN A 123 3.21 9.37 -22.30
CA ASN A 123 2.77 8.58 -21.15
C ASN A 123 3.40 7.18 -21.19
N VAL A 124 4.59 7.07 -20.62
CA VAL A 124 5.40 5.85 -20.68
C VAL A 124 4.74 4.69 -19.94
N SER A 125 4.10 4.94 -18.80
CA SER A 125 3.50 3.86 -17.98
C SER A 125 2.36 3.16 -18.74
N LEU A 126 1.44 3.91 -19.34
CA LEU A 126 0.36 3.32 -20.14
C LEU A 126 0.87 2.61 -21.39
N VAL A 127 1.93 3.13 -22.02
CA VAL A 127 2.56 2.43 -23.16
C VAL A 127 3.10 1.07 -22.74
N TRP A 128 3.75 0.96 -21.58
CA TRP A 128 4.25 -0.31 -21.06
C TRP A 128 3.10 -1.25 -20.75
N SER A 129 2.11 -0.82 -19.96
CA SER A 129 0.96 -1.66 -19.62
C SER A 129 0.18 -2.16 -20.85
N LEU A 130 0.06 -1.33 -21.89
CA LEU A 130 -0.59 -1.72 -23.14
C LEU A 130 0.27 -2.71 -23.96
N ASN A 131 1.58 -2.58 -23.93
CA ASN A 131 2.45 -3.56 -24.57
C ASN A 131 2.36 -4.94 -23.89
N ASP A 132 2.21 -4.99 -22.56
CA ASP A 132 2.10 -6.23 -21.81
C ASP A 132 0.82 -7.01 -22.15
N ILE A 133 -0.26 -6.32 -22.49
CA ILE A 133 -1.55 -6.95 -22.86
C ILE A 133 -1.75 -7.16 -24.36
N ARG A 134 -0.84 -6.65 -25.19
CA ARG A 134 -0.96 -6.61 -26.64
C ARG A 134 -1.13 -8.00 -27.28
N ASP A 135 -0.38 -8.97 -26.76
CA ASP A 135 -0.28 -10.32 -27.32
C ASP A 135 -1.25 -11.32 -26.66
N ILE A 136 -2.17 -10.83 -25.82
CA ILE A 136 -3.19 -11.65 -25.19
C ILE A 136 -4.29 -11.98 -26.21
N GLU A 137 -4.54 -13.28 -26.44
CA GLU A 137 -5.56 -13.75 -27.39
C GLU A 137 -6.99 -13.66 -26.86
N ASP A 138 -7.17 -13.77 -25.52
CA ASP A 138 -8.50 -13.72 -24.92
C ASP A 138 -9.04 -12.28 -24.88
N LYS A 139 -9.99 -12.01 -25.76
CA LYS A 139 -10.63 -10.68 -25.87
C LYS A 139 -11.26 -10.20 -24.57
N ARG A 140 -11.84 -11.11 -23.75
CA ARG A 140 -12.47 -10.73 -22.48
C ARG A 140 -11.42 -10.31 -21.47
N LEU A 141 -10.29 -11.02 -21.44
CA LEU A 141 -9.16 -10.68 -20.58
C LEU A 141 -8.57 -9.31 -20.97
N VAL A 142 -8.32 -9.08 -22.26
CA VAL A 142 -7.88 -7.76 -22.77
C VAL A 142 -8.88 -6.67 -22.41
N SER A 143 -10.18 -6.91 -22.66
CA SER A 143 -11.23 -5.94 -22.33
C SER A 143 -11.28 -5.62 -20.84
N GLY A 144 -11.03 -6.62 -19.98
CA GLY A 144 -10.91 -6.44 -18.52
C GLY A 144 -9.75 -5.52 -18.15
N HIS A 145 -8.57 -5.74 -18.72
CA HIS A 145 -7.41 -4.85 -18.50
C HIS A 145 -7.66 -3.44 -18.99
N LEU A 146 -8.33 -3.29 -20.14
CA LEU A 146 -8.65 -1.97 -20.68
C LEU A 146 -9.71 -1.25 -19.83
N ALA A 147 -10.74 -1.96 -19.35
CA ALA A 147 -11.74 -1.39 -18.44
C ALA A 147 -11.08 -0.93 -17.12
N MET A 148 -10.13 -1.72 -16.58
CA MET A 148 -9.33 -1.35 -15.40
C MET A 148 -8.52 -0.06 -15.67
N MET A 149 -7.85 0.05 -16.81
CA MET A 149 -7.08 1.25 -17.19
C MET A 149 -7.98 2.48 -17.37
N LEU A 150 -9.23 2.28 -17.80
CA LEU A 150 -10.25 3.34 -17.94
C LEU A 150 -10.92 3.71 -16.60
N GLY A 151 -10.63 2.98 -15.52
CA GLY A 151 -11.18 3.22 -14.18
C GLY A 151 -12.56 2.59 -13.94
N ASP A 152 -13.07 1.78 -14.87
CA ASP A 152 -14.30 1.03 -14.68
C ASP A 152 -14.02 -0.35 -14.06
N TYR A 153 -13.76 -0.33 -12.75
CA TYR A 153 -13.39 -1.53 -12.00
C TYR A 153 -14.53 -2.57 -11.87
N SER A 154 -15.78 -2.14 -11.98
CA SER A 154 -16.92 -3.04 -11.93
C SER A 154 -17.01 -3.86 -13.21
N LEU A 155 -16.95 -3.19 -14.35
CA LEU A 155 -16.93 -3.84 -15.65
C LEU A 155 -15.67 -4.71 -15.81
N ALA A 156 -14.51 -4.23 -15.34
CA ALA A 156 -13.26 -5.00 -15.37
C ALA A 156 -13.41 -6.32 -14.60
N GLN A 157 -13.99 -6.30 -13.40
CA GLN A 157 -14.25 -7.50 -12.62
C GLN A 157 -15.15 -8.49 -13.36
N ASP A 158 -16.26 -8.03 -13.93
CA ASP A 158 -17.19 -8.90 -14.65
C ASP A 158 -16.54 -9.54 -15.89
N LEU A 159 -15.71 -8.79 -16.60
CA LEU A 159 -14.96 -9.27 -17.75
C LEU A 159 -13.89 -10.29 -17.35
N TYR A 160 -13.13 -10.04 -16.28
CA TYR A 160 -12.15 -10.99 -15.77
C TYR A 160 -12.80 -12.30 -15.31
N LEU A 161 -13.94 -12.22 -14.60
CA LEU A 161 -14.66 -13.42 -14.16
C LEU A 161 -15.18 -14.29 -15.31
N GLN A 162 -15.37 -13.71 -16.50
CA GLN A 162 -15.81 -14.41 -17.70
C GLN A 162 -14.64 -14.79 -18.63
N SER A 163 -13.42 -14.40 -18.31
CA SER A 163 -12.21 -14.65 -19.09
C SER A 163 -11.57 -15.98 -18.75
N SER A 164 -10.49 -16.29 -19.45
CA SER A 164 -9.63 -17.46 -19.17
C SER A 164 -8.88 -17.34 -17.83
N GLN A 165 -8.78 -16.13 -17.26
CA GLN A 165 -8.06 -15.87 -16.01
C GLN A 165 -8.94 -15.10 -15.01
N PRO A 166 -9.94 -15.75 -14.38
CA PRO A 166 -10.85 -15.08 -13.45
C PRO A 166 -10.17 -14.57 -12.17
N VAL A 167 -8.98 -15.11 -11.85
CA VAL A 167 -8.18 -14.68 -10.68
C VAL A 167 -7.69 -13.24 -10.81
N GLU A 168 -7.58 -12.69 -12.02
CA GLU A 168 -7.22 -11.29 -12.24
C GLU A 168 -8.23 -10.32 -11.60
N ALA A 169 -9.49 -10.71 -11.45
CA ALA A 169 -10.48 -9.93 -10.70
C ALA A 169 -10.10 -9.80 -9.22
N LEU A 170 -9.56 -10.85 -8.63
CA LEU A 170 -9.05 -10.86 -7.27
C LEU A 170 -7.83 -9.97 -7.12
N HIS A 171 -6.83 -10.14 -7.98
CA HIS A 171 -5.61 -9.33 -7.97
C HIS A 171 -5.93 -7.85 -8.11
N MET A 172 -6.80 -7.48 -9.05
CA MET A 172 -7.25 -6.10 -9.21
C MET A 172 -7.87 -5.53 -7.92
N ARG A 173 -8.79 -6.27 -7.26
CA ARG A 173 -9.42 -5.79 -6.02
C ARG A 173 -8.43 -5.66 -4.87
N ARG A 174 -7.46 -6.57 -4.79
CA ARG A 174 -6.35 -6.53 -3.83
C ARG A 174 -5.48 -5.29 -4.05
N ASP A 175 -5.07 -5.02 -5.30
CA ASP A 175 -4.24 -3.86 -5.65
C ASP A 175 -4.96 -2.53 -5.42
N LEU A 176 -6.29 -2.50 -5.58
CA LEU A 176 -7.14 -1.36 -5.23
C LEU A 176 -7.42 -1.24 -3.72
N LEU A 177 -6.84 -2.12 -2.89
CA LEU A 177 -7.06 -2.18 -1.44
C LEU A 177 -8.54 -2.38 -1.05
N GLN A 178 -9.32 -3.01 -1.92
CA GLN A 178 -10.74 -3.34 -1.69
C GLN A 178 -10.86 -4.73 -1.06
N TRP A 179 -10.37 -4.85 0.16
CA TRP A 179 -10.09 -6.11 0.85
C TRP A 179 -11.29 -7.03 1.04
N GLU A 180 -12.46 -6.50 1.39
CA GLU A 180 -13.67 -7.31 1.58
C GLU A 180 -14.10 -7.99 0.27
N GLN A 181 -14.03 -7.25 -0.84
CA GLN A 181 -14.32 -7.78 -2.16
C GLN A 181 -13.23 -8.78 -2.58
N ALA A 182 -11.97 -8.48 -2.33
CA ALA A 182 -10.86 -9.38 -2.59
C ALA A 182 -11.00 -10.70 -1.81
N LEU A 183 -11.32 -10.66 -0.52
CA LEU A 183 -11.55 -11.86 0.29
C LEU A 183 -12.73 -12.69 -0.22
N THR A 184 -13.83 -12.02 -0.63
CA THR A 184 -14.99 -12.72 -1.19
C THR A 184 -14.64 -13.45 -2.49
N LEU A 185 -13.80 -12.83 -3.33
CA LEU A 185 -13.31 -13.46 -4.56
C LEU A 185 -12.30 -14.57 -4.27
N ALA A 186 -11.40 -14.38 -3.31
CA ALA A 186 -10.42 -15.38 -2.90
C ALA A 186 -11.09 -16.66 -2.41
N ASP A 187 -12.07 -16.55 -1.54
CA ASP A 187 -12.82 -17.70 -1.01
C ASP A 187 -13.47 -18.56 -2.13
N ARG A 188 -13.79 -17.94 -3.27
CA ARG A 188 -14.44 -18.61 -4.41
C ARG A 188 -13.47 -19.12 -5.49
N LEU A 189 -12.44 -18.32 -5.80
CA LEU A 189 -11.57 -18.55 -6.96
C LEU A 189 -10.21 -19.13 -6.56
N ALA A 190 -9.67 -18.69 -5.45
CA ALA A 190 -8.33 -19.06 -5.00
C ALA A 190 -8.27 -19.12 -3.45
N PRO A 191 -8.92 -20.12 -2.80
CA PRO A 191 -8.94 -20.22 -1.34
C PRO A 191 -7.56 -20.24 -0.68
N GLY A 192 -6.54 -20.69 -1.42
CA GLY A 192 -5.15 -20.69 -0.97
C GLY A 192 -4.55 -19.29 -0.76
N GLU A 193 -5.10 -18.26 -1.39
CA GLU A 193 -4.65 -16.86 -1.22
C GLU A 193 -5.33 -16.13 -0.07
N THR A 194 -6.46 -16.65 0.44
CA THR A 194 -7.20 -16.04 1.55
C THR A 194 -6.34 -15.71 2.77
N PRO A 195 -5.41 -16.58 3.24
CA PRO A 195 -4.53 -16.25 4.35
C PRO A 195 -3.61 -15.06 4.07
N THR A 196 -3.03 -14.99 2.87
CA THR A 196 -2.13 -13.91 2.47
C THR A 196 -2.87 -12.57 2.41
N ILE A 197 -4.04 -12.56 1.78
CA ILE A 197 -4.89 -11.35 1.67
C ILE A 197 -5.39 -10.91 3.05
N SER A 198 -5.79 -11.86 3.92
CA SER A 198 -6.19 -11.54 5.29
C SER A 198 -5.06 -10.92 6.10
N ARG A 199 -3.81 -11.41 5.94
CA ARG A 199 -2.64 -10.83 6.59
C ARG A 199 -2.39 -9.39 6.11
N GLU A 200 -2.46 -9.14 4.81
CA GLU A 200 -2.26 -7.80 4.23
C GLU A 200 -3.35 -6.83 4.68
N TYR A 201 -4.60 -7.29 4.72
CA TYR A 201 -5.69 -6.48 5.26
C TYR A 201 -5.50 -6.18 6.75
N GLY A 202 -5.12 -7.19 7.55
CA GLY A 202 -4.77 -7.01 8.96
C GLY A 202 -3.68 -5.95 9.14
N GLN A 203 -2.66 -5.96 8.30
CA GLN A 203 -1.59 -4.97 8.32
C GLN A 203 -2.10 -3.56 8.00
N GLN A 204 -2.98 -3.40 7.02
CA GLN A 204 -3.58 -2.09 6.73
C GLN A 204 -4.44 -1.59 7.89
N LEU A 205 -5.25 -2.45 8.49
CA LEU A 205 -6.08 -2.12 9.66
C LEU A 205 -5.21 -1.74 10.88
N GLU A 206 -4.05 -2.38 11.05
CA GLU A 206 -3.07 -1.99 12.06
C GLU A 206 -2.58 -0.54 11.83
N PHE A 207 -2.29 -0.15 10.58
CA PHE A 207 -1.88 1.22 10.24
C PHE A 207 -3.01 2.24 10.42
N THR A 208 -4.26 1.87 10.13
CA THR A 208 -5.42 2.77 10.30
C THR A 208 -5.91 2.85 11.74
N GLY A 209 -5.43 1.95 12.60
CA GLY A 209 -5.74 1.95 14.04
C GLY A 209 -6.97 1.15 14.44
N ASP A 210 -7.55 0.37 13.53
CA ASP A 210 -8.63 -0.57 13.86
C ASP A 210 -8.04 -1.90 14.37
N TYR A 211 -7.56 -1.87 15.61
CA TYR A 211 -6.86 -2.99 16.23
C TYR A 211 -7.73 -4.25 16.41
N PRO A 212 -9.02 -4.16 16.78
CA PRO A 212 -9.88 -5.34 16.90
C PRO A 212 -10.08 -6.06 15.57
N ALA A 213 -10.37 -5.33 14.50
CA ALA A 213 -10.51 -5.91 13.17
C ALA A 213 -9.18 -6.48 12.66
N ALA A 214 -8.07 -5.75 12.85
CA ALA A 214 -6.74 -6.23 12.50
C ALA A 214 -6.41 -7.56 13.20
N LEU A 215 -6.73 -7.70 14.49
CA LEU A 215 -6.54 -8.94 15.26
C LEU A 215 -7.28 -10.11 14.61
N GLN A 216 -8.55 -9.93 14.27
CA GLN A 216 -9.36 -10.97 13.62
C GLN A 216 -8.78 -11.40 12.28
N HIS A 217 -8.30 -10.45 11.47
CA HIS A 217 -7.71 -10.75 10.18
C HIS A 217 -6.35 -11.46 10.30
N TYR A 218 -5.51 -11.10 11.26
CA TYR A 218 -4.27 -11.84 11.53
C TYR A 218 -4.53 -13.26 12.02
N GLU A 219 -5.58 -13.48 12.85
CA GLU A 219 -6.00 -14.82 13.30
C GLU A 219 -6.52 -15.67 12.15
N ARG A 220 -7.36 -15.08 11.27
CA ARG A 220 -7.86 -15.75 10.05
C ARG A 220 -6.73 -16.10 9.09
N ALA A 221 -5.66 -15.31 9.07
CA ALA A 221 -4.51 -15.51 8.19
C ALA A 221 -3.58 -16.65 8.63
N MET A 222 -3.73 -17.19 9.85
CA MET A 222 -2.90 -18.28 10.36
C MET A 222 -3.11 -19.56 9.56
N LEU A 223 -2.00 -20.13 9.08
CA LEU A 223 -2.00 -21.44 8.42
C LEU A 223 -1.98 -22.55 9.47
N SER A 224 -2.88 -23.52 9.35
CA SER A 224 -2.98 -24.66 10.25
C SER A 224 -1.90 -25.71 10.03
N THR A 225 -1.42 -25.83 8.80
CA THR A 225 -0.36 -26.76 8.41
C THR A 225 0.78 -25.97 7.79
N VAL A 226 1.98 -26.18 8.28
CA VAL A 226 3.20 -25.52 7.80
C VAL A 226 4.11 -26.60 7.24
N SER A 227 4.41 -26.52 5.96
CA SER A 227 5.24 -27.48 5.24
C SER A 227 6.57 -26.92 4.75
N GLY A 228 6.70 -25.59 4.77
CA GLY A 228 7.87 -24.87 4.24
C GLY A 228 8.27 -23.64 5.03
N GLN A 229 9.45 -23.11 4.70
CA GLN A 229 9.99 -21.92 5.34
C GLN A 229 9.13 -20.67 5.10
N GLU A 230 8.59 -20.51 3.90
CA GLU A 230 7.73 -19.37 3.54
C GLU A 230 6.43 -19.34 4.37
N GLU A 231 5.83 -20.50 4.60
CA GLU A 231 4.64 -20.65 5.43
C GLU A 231 4.93 -20.37 6.90
N GLU A 232 6.11 -20.77 7.40
CA GLU A 232 6.52 -20.45 8.78
C GLU A 232 6.82 -18.95 8.92
N GLU A 233 7.44 -18.31 7.94
CA GLU A 233 7.64 -16.87 7.92
C GLU A 233 6.30 -16.12 7.88
N HIS A 234 5.33 -16.62 7.10
CA HIS A 234 3.97 -16.09 7.07
C HIS A 234 3.31 -16.18 8.45
N ASN A 235 3.34 -17.36 9.09
CA ASN A 235 2.77 -17.56 10.41
C ASN A 235 3.48 -16.73 11.49
N THR A 236 4.80 -16.61 11.40
CA THR A 236 5.58 -15.74 12.30
C THR A 236 5.17 -14.29 12.18
N HIS A 237 4.91 -13.82 10.96
CA HIS A 237 4.40 -12.48 10.73
C HIS A 237 3.01 -12.28 11.33
N CYS A 238 2.12 -13.26 11.14
CA CYS A 238 0.76 -13.24 11.72
C CYS A 238 0.81 -13.27 13.25
N ARG A 239 1.61 -14.14 13.86
CA ARG A 239 1.80 -14.19 15.33
C ARG A 239 2.32 -12.85 15.87
N SER A 240 3.23 -12.22 15.16
CA SER A 240 3.75 -10.90 15.52
C SER A 240 2.65 -9.82 15.47
N GLY A 241 1.79 -9.84 14.45
CA GLY A 241 0.61 -8.98 14.35
C GLY A 241 -0.38 -9.24 15.48
N ILE A 242 -0.71 -10.51 15.74
CA ILE A 242 -1.59 -10.92 16.85
C ILE A 242 -1.05 -10.42 18.19
N ALA A 243 0.26 -10.57 18.43
CA ALA A 243 0.89 -10.10 19.67
C ALA A 243 0.66 -8.60 19.88
N ARG A 244 0.99 -7.78 18.88
CA ARG A 244 0.80 -6.33 18.94
C ARG A 244 -0.67 -5.93 19.09
N MET A 245 -1.56 -6.54 18.31
CA MET A 245 -2.98 -6.18 18.32
C MET A 245 -3.69 -6.64 19.60
N ALA A 246 -3.39 -7.82 20.09
CA ALA A 246 -3.91 -8.30 21.38
C ALA A 246 -3.54 -7.34 22.52
N LEU A 247 -2.30 -6.87 22.58
CA LEU A 247 -1.88 -5.89 23.58
C LEU A 247 -2.67 -4.58 23.44
N ARG A 248 -2.81 -4.04 22.21
CA ARG A 248 -3.56 -2.79 21.96
C ARG A 248 -5.04 -2.91 22.32
N CYS A 249 -5.62 -4.12 22.15
CA CYS A 249 -7.00 -4.43 22.57
C CYS A 249 -7.12 -4.68 24.09
N GLY A 250 -6.01 -4.71 24.84
CA GLY A 250 -6.02 -4.95 26.30
C GLY A 250 -5.90 -6.40 26.70
N ASP A 251 -5.81 -7.36 25.78
CA ASP A 251 -5.54 -8.76 26.09
C ASP A 251 -4.03 -9.03 26.26
N VAL A 252 -3.55 -8.58 27.43
CA VAL A 252 -2.12 -8.69 27.77
C VAL A 252 -1.66 -10.15 27.81
N ARG A 253 -2.53 -11.08 28.27
CA ARG A 253 -2.15 -12.50 28.38
C ARG A 253 -1.86 -13.11 27.02
N LYS A 254 -2.75 -12.90 26.05
CA LYS A 254 -2.60 -13.40 24.69
C LYS A 254 -1.40 -12.77 24.00
N GLY A 255 -1.24 -11.44 24.13
CA GLY A 255 -0.11 -10.73 23.54
C GLY A 255 1.23 -11.24 24.05
N LEU A 256 1.38 -11.42 25.36
CA LEU A 256 2.62 -11.97 25.97
C LEU A 256 2.88 -13.43 25.58
N ALA A 257 1.84 -14.25 25.42
CA ALA A 257 1.99 -15.63 24.95
C ALA A 257 2.57 -15.67 23.53
N MET A 258 2.02 -14.88 22.62
CA MET A 258 2.51 -14.79 21.23
C MET A 258 3.94 -14.24 21.14
N CYS A 259 4.30 -13.27 22.00
CA CYS A 259 5.67 -12.75 22.06
C CYS A 259 6.70 -13.83 22.42
N ARG A 260 6.33 -14.77 23.29
CA ARG A 260 7.21 -15.88 23.69
C ARG A 260 7.37 -16.93 22.60
N GLU A 261 6.33 -17.15 21.79
CA GLU A 261 6.40 -18.10 20.67
C GLU A 261 7.30 -17.63 19.53
N VAL A 262 7.34 -16.31 19.27
CA VAL A 262 8.11 -15.75 18.15
C VAL A 262 9.57 -15.48 18.51
N GLU A 263 9.88 -15.26 19.79
CA GLU A 263 11.23 -14.97 20.32
C GLU A 263 12.03 -13.88 19.57
N SER A 264 11.35 -13.00 18.86
CA SER A 264 11.99 -11.91 18.12
C SER A 264 12.31 -10.72 19.02
N ARG A 265 13.60 -10.33 19.07
CA ARG A 265 14.05 -9.16 19.82
C ARG A 265 13.32 -7.87 19.43
N GLN A 266 13.03 -7.70 18.13
CA GLN A 266 12.31 -6.54 17.62
C GLN A 266 10.86 -6.54 18.10
N LEU A 267 10.17 -7.68 17.98
CA LEU A 267 8.78 -7.81 18.43
C LEU A 267 8.65 -7.55 19.93
N LEU A 268 9.54 -8.14 20.74
CA LEU A 268 9.56 -7.93 22.20
C LEU A 268 9.69 -6.43 22.54
N ARG A 269 10.55 -5.70 21.82
CA ARG A 269 10.69 -4.25 22.00
C ARG A 269 9.41 -3.50 21.62
N GLU A 270 8.83 -3.79 20.45
CA GLU A 270 7.59 -3.15 19.97
C GLU A 270 6.44 -3.38 20.96
N CYS A 271 6.29 -4.61 21.46
CA CYS A 271 5.29 -4.96 22.46
C CYS A 271 5.56 -4.27 23.81
N ALA A 272 6.82 -4.13 24.20
CA ALA A 272 7.18 -3.37 25.41
C ALA A 272 6.85 -1.88 25.28
N ASP A 273 7.12 -1.26 24.10
CA ASP A 273 6.75 0.14 23.82
C ASP A 273 5.21 0.32 23.89
N ILE A 274 4.42 -0.66 23.41
CA ILE A 274 2.95 -0.64 23.51
C ILE A 274 2.51 -0.71 25.00
N LEU A 275 3.03 -1.66 25.75
CA LEU A 275 2.68 -1.83 27.18
C LEU A 275 3.10 -0.61 28.02
N GLU A 276 4.24 0.02 27.72
CA GLU A 276 4.67 1.25 28.37
C GLU A 276 3.66 2.39 28.09
N SER A 277 3.19 2.52 26.86
CA SER A 277 2.17 3.50 26.49
C SER A 277 0.84 3.27 27.23
N MET A 278 0.51 2.02 27.50
CA MET A 278 -0.67 1.60 28.27
C MET A 278 -0.48 1.68 29.79
N LYS A 279 0.70 2.12 30.25
CA LYS A 279 1.09 2.21 31.67
C LYS A 279 1.19 0.85 32.38
N GLN A 280 1.32 -0.22 31.65
CA GLN A 280 1.61 -1.57 32.15
C GLN A 280 3.13 -1.73 32.32
N LEU A 281 3.68 -0.94 33.27
CA LEU A 281 5.14 -0.76 33.40
C LEU A 281 5.87 -2.06 33.83
N GLY A 282 5.20 -2.95 34.57
CA GLY A 282 5.79 -4.20 35.03
C GLY A 282 6.09 -5.16 33.90
N GLU A 283 5.09 -5.41 33.09
CA GLU A 283 5.16 -6.28 31.92
C GLU A 283 6.08 -5.68 30.83
N ALA A 284 6.00 -4.35 30.61
CA ALA A 284 6.88 -3.64 29.69
C ALA A 284 8.36 -3.82 30.10
N ALA A 285 8.69 -3.68 31.38
CA ALA A 285 10.05 -3.85 31.88
C ALA A 285 10.58 -5.28 31.66
N GLN A 286 9.73 -6.31 31.86
CA GLN A 286 10.09 -7.69 31.59
C GLN A 286 10.37 -7.95 30.11
N LEU A 287 9.56 -7.38 29.21
CA LEU A 287 9.79 -7.53 27.77
C LEU A 287 11.04 -6.78 27.31
N TYR A 288 11.32 -5.58 27.83
CA TYR A 288 12.58 -4.89 27.53
C TYR A 288 13.80 -5.68 28.05
N GLU A 289 13.70 -6.29 29.24
CA GLU A 289 14.75 -7.17 29.75
C GLU A 289 14.98 -8.36 28.83
N ALA A 290 13.92 -9.05 28.41
CA ALA A 290 13.98 -10.18 27.46
C ALA A 290 14.54 -9.75 26.09
N ALA A 291 14.20 -8.54 25.65
CA ALA A 291 14.70 -7.95 24.40
C ALA A 291 16.15 -7.40 24.53
N GLN A 292 16.80 -7.54 25.69
CA GLN A 292 18.14 -7.03 25.99
C GLN A 292 18.27 -5.48 25.91
N TYR A 293 17.17 -4.76 26.16
CA TYR A 293 17.17 -3.30 26.32
C TYR A 293 17.26 -2.93 27.81
N HIS A 294 18.37 -3.31 28.46
CA HIS A 294 18.55 -3.24 29.89
C HIS A 294 18.41 -1.83 30.50
N ASP A 295 18.86 -0.81 29.78
CA ASP A 295 18.71 0.59 30.23
C ASP A 295 17.25 1.03 30.32
N LYS A 296 16.41 0.65 29.32
CA LYS A 296 14.96 0.92 29.35
C LYS A 296 14.26 0.10 30.44
N ALA A 297 14.59 -1.18 30.56
CA ALA A 297 14.06 -2.04 31.61
C ALA A 297 14.36 -1.49 32.99
N ALA A 298 15.63 -1.11 33.24
CA ALA A 298 16.05 -0.54 34.51
C ALA A 298 15.32 0.78 34.84
N HIS A 299 15.12 1.64 33.85
CA HIS A 299 14.35 2.90 34.03
C HIS A 299 12.92 2.61 34.51
N LEU A 300 12.25 1.60 33.94
CA LEU A 300 10.90 1.22 34.35
C LEU A 300 10.90 0.55 35.74
N TYR A 301 11.86 -0.34 36.01
CA TYR A 301 11.99 -0.95 37.36
C TYR A 301 12.26 0.11 38.45
N ILE A 302 13.02 1.17 38.16
CA ILE A 302 13.21 2.31 39.05
C ILE A 302 11.90 3.04 39.32
N LYS A 303 11.10 3.33 38.27
CA LYS A 303 9.76 3.93 38.43
C LYS A 303 8.85 3.09 39.30
N LEU A 304 8.97 1.77 39.25
CA LEU A 304 8.24 0.80 40.07
C LEU A 304 8.85 0.59 41.44
N LYS A 305 9.99 1.22 41.76
CA LYS A 305 10.79 1.00 42.99
C LYS A 305 11.22 -0.45 43.21
N ASN A 306 11.36 -1.20 42.11
CA ASN A 306 11.79 -2.61 42.16
C ASN A 306 13.33 -2.71 42.10
N TRP A 307 13.99 -2.32 43.16
CA TRP A 307 15.46 -2.25 43.24
C TRP A 307 16.14 -3.64 43.13
N SER A 308 15.45 -4.71 43.51
CA SER A 308 15.97 -6.07 43.39
C SER A 308 16.20 -6.44 41.91
N LYS A 309 15.23 -6.11 41.04
CA LYS A 309 15.36 -6.35 39.59
C LYS A 309 16.42 -5.46 38.96
N VAL A 310 16.51 -4.18 39.35
CA VAL A 310 17.58 -3.29 38.88
C VAL A 310 18.94 -3.85 39.22
N GLY A 311 19.12 -4.35 40.48
CA GLY A 311 20.38 -4.97 40.90
C GLY A 311 20.78 -6.20 40.08
N ALA A 312 19.81 -7.04 39.69
CA ALA A 312 20.06 -8.22 38.89
C ALA A 312 20.60 -7.89 37.46
N ILE A 313 20.10 -6.80 36.85
CA ILE A 313 20.50 -6.39 35.51
C ILE A 313 21.63 -5.33 35.49
N LEU A 314 22.06 -4.89 36.64
CA LEU A 314 23.07 -3.83 36.83
C LEU A 314 24.35 -4.02 35.99
N PRO A 315 24.93 -5.24 35.88
CA PRO A 315 26.14 -5.46 35.09
C PRO A 315 25.95 -5.22 33.58
N GLN A 316 24.71 -5.24 33.10
CA GLN A 316 24.34 -5.09 31.70
C GLN A 316 23.88 -3.66 31.36
N ILE A 317 23.77 -2.79 32.37
CA ILE A 317 23.33 -1.39 32.20
C ILE A 317 24.52 -0.55 31.76
N SER A 318 24.37 0.14 30.64
CA SER A 318 25.40 1.02 30.10
C SER A 318 25.30 2.47 30.59
N SER A 319 24.11 2.89 31.07
CA SER A 319 23.84 4.26 31.48
C SER A 319 24.36 4.58 32.90
N PRO A 320 25.36 5.49 33.05
CA PRO A 320 25.87 5.87 34.37
C PRO A 320 24.81 6.54 35.26
N LYS A 321 23.83 7.22 34.64
CA LYS A 321 22.75 7.88 35.39
C LYS A 321 21.88 6.89 36.17
N ILE A 322 21.59 5.75 35.54
CA ILE A 322 20.76 4.69 36.12
C ILE A 322 21.55 4.01 37.27
N GLN A 323 22.83 3.72 37.04
CA GLN A 323 23.71 3.14 38.04
C GLN A 323 23.84 4.06 39.28
N LEU A 324 23.93 5.37 39.04
CA LEU A 324 23.98 6.39 40.09
C LEU A 324 22.67 6.46 40.90
N GLN A 325 21.51 6.39 40.24
CA GLN A 325 20.21 6.34 40.91
C GLN A 325 20.05 5.11 41.78
N TYR A 326 20.48 3.94 41.28
CA TYR A 326 20.48 2.72 42.05
C TYR A 326 21.42 2.81 43.24
N ALA A 327 22.64 3.34 43.06
CA ALA A 327 23.60 3.51 44.15
C ALA A 327 23.06 4.38 45.28
N LYS A 328 22.44 5.52 44.95
CA LYS A 328 21.80 6.43 45.94
C LYS A 328 20.65 5.76 46.68
N ALA A 329 19.83 4.96 45.97
CA ALA A 329 18.75 4.23 46.61
C ALA A 329 19.27 3.18 47.59
N LYS A 330 20.30 2.44 47.21
CA LYS A 330 20.95 1.42 48.10
C LYS A 330 21.68 2.05 49.27
N GLU A 331 22.27 3.20 49.08
CA GLU A 331 22.85 3.99 50.17
C GLU A 331 21.78 4.41 51.21
N ALA A 332 20.61 4.89 50.73
CA ALA A 332 19.48 5.23 51.59
C ALA A 332 18.89 4.01 52.33
N ASP A 333 18.89 2.84 51.72
CA ASP A 333 18.44 1.58 52.34
C ASP A 333 19.49 0.95 53.28
N GLY A 334 20.65 1.62 53.44
CA GLY A 334 21.73 1.13 54.34
C GLY A 334 22.55 -0.04 53.75
N GLN A 335 22.34 -0.39 52.50
CA GLN A 335 23.06 -1.45 51.80
C GLN A 335 24.35 -0.94 51.19
N HIS A 336 25.28 -0.46 52.06
CA HIS A 336 26.47 0.28 51.63
C HIS A 336 27.40 -0.48 50.69
N LYS A 337 27.54 -1.82 50.84
CA LYS A 337 28.39 -2.66 49.99
C LYS A 337 27.87 -2.69 48.52
N GLU A 338 26.57 -2.77 48.34
CA GLU A 338 25.96 -2.72 46.99
C GLU A 338 26.02 -1.34 46.40
N ALA A 339 25.77 -0.31 47.22
CA ALA A 339 25.84 1.10 46.82
C ALA A 339 27.23 1.47 46.26
N VAL A 340 28.30 1.03 46.96
CA VAL A 340 29.67 1.32 46.51
C VAL A 340 29.98 0.66 45.18
N ARG A 341 29.61 -0.62 44.98
CA ARG A 341 29.80 -1.28 43.68
C ARG A 341 29.07 -0.56 42.54
N ALA A 342 27.88 -0.03 42.82
CA ALA A 342 27.11 0.72 41.84
C ALA A 342 27.72 2.10 41.56
N TYR A 343 28.27 2.81 42.56
CA TYR A 343 29.03 4.04 42.36
C TYR A 343 30.31 3.82 41.55
N GLU A 344 31.05 2.73 41.83
CA GLU A 344 32.22 2.38 40.99
C GLU A 344 31.83 2.12 39.53
N ALA A 345 30.73 1.38 39.28
CA ALA A 345 30.23 1.13 37.96
C ALA A 345 29.79 2.42 37.25
N ALA A 346 29.18 3.35 37.99
CA ALA A 346 28.76 4.69 37.49
C ALA A 346 29.96 5.63 37.29
N ARG A 347 31.16 5.23 37.69
CA ARG A 347 32.39 6.06 37.71
C ARG A 347 32.30 7.29 38.64
N ASP A 348 31.41 7.25 39.61
CA ASP A 348 31.35 8.24 40.69
C ASP A 348 32.24 7.78 41.84
N TYR A 349 33.53 7.96 41.66
CA TYR A 349 34.53 7.43 42.56
C TYR A 349 34.58 8.21 43.88
N ASP A 350 34.23 9.49 43.88
CA ASP A 350 34.25 10.32 45.06
C ASP A 350 33.17 9.88 46.09
N SER A 351 31.97 9.55 45.58
CA SER A 351 30.91 8.98 46.39
C SER A 351 31.26 7.58 46.91
N ALA A 352 31.95 6.77 46.09
CA ALA A 352 32.40 5.45 46.48
C ALA A 352 33.47 5.56 47.60
N VAL A 353 34.47 6.43 47.49
CA VAL A 353 35.52 6.65 48.50
C VAL A 353 34.90 7.12 49.82
N ARG A 354 33.97 8.10 49.76
CA ARG A 354 33.25 8.56 50.94
C ARG A 354 32.56 7.42 51.70
N LEU A 355 31.83 6.54 50.99
CA LEU A 355 31.14 5.39 51.59
C LEU A 355 32.08 4.33 52.18
N TYR A 356 33.22 4.11 51.54
CA TYR A 356 34.25 3.21 52.09
C TYR A 356 34.78 3.74 53.41
N LEU A 357 35.03 5.04 53.53
CA LEU A 357 35.55 5.66 54.77
C LEU A 357 34.49 5.78 55.84
N ASP A 358 33.30 6.38 55.53
CA ASP A 358 32.33 6.77 56.51
C ASP A 358 31.44 5.62 57.03
N ARG A 359 31.18 4.62 56.21
CA ARG A 359 30.18 3.58 56.52
C ARG A 359 30.73 2.16 56.52
N LEU A 360 31.75 1.86 55.74
CA LEU A 360 32.31 0.49 55.65
C LEU A 360 33.57 0.33 56.48
N ASN A 361 34.17 1.45 56.97
CA ASN A 361 35.45 1.45 57.66
C ASN A 361 36.56 0.67 56.95
N ASP A 362 36.64 0.80 55.62
CA ASP A 362 37.56 0.07 54.74
C ASP A 362 38.49 1.06 54.01
N PRO A 363 39.52 1.58 54.68
CA PRO A 363 40.44 2.57 54.09
C PRO A 363 41.31 1.98 53.01
N GLU A 364 41.55 0.65 52.98
CA GLU A 364 42.39 0.01 51.99
C GLU A 364 41.78 0.10 50.60
N ASN A 365 40.48 -0.20 50.50
CA ASN A 365 39.75 -0.09 49.24
C ASN A 365 39.57 1.35 48.80
N ALA A 366 39.36 2.29 49.75
CA ALA A 366 39.33 3.72 49.41
C ALA A 366 40.65 4.18 48.77
N VAL A 367 41.80 3.84 49.39
CA VAL A 367 43.14 4.13 48.83
C VAL A 367 43.37 3.50 47.48
N ARG A 368 42.90 2.25 47.29
CA ARG A 368 43.01 1.54 45.99
C ARG A 368 42.32 2.33 44.88
N ILE A 369 41.07 2.79 45.10
CA ILE A 369 40.30 3.56 44.13
C ILE A 369 40.98 4.88 43.82
N VAL A 370 41.41 5.63 44.83
CA VAL A 370 42.08 6.92 44.65
C VAL A 370 43.35 6.77 43.81
N LYS A 371 44.15 5.72 44.06
CA LYS A 371 45.37 5.42 43.29
C LYS A 371 45.06 5.12 41.82
N GLN A 372 43.98 4.37 41.57
CA GLN A 372 43.55 3.99 40.23
C GLN A 372 42.99 5.14 39.46
N THR A 373 42.19 6.02 40.08
CA THR A 373 41.45 7.09 39.41
C THR A 373 42.14 8.43 39.40
N ARG A 374 43.14 8.61 40.28
CA ARG A 374 43.86 9.88 40.51
C ARG A 374 42.93 11.05 40.84
N SER A 375 41.79 10.76 41.52
CA SER A 375 40.87 11.82 41.95
C SER A 375 41.53 12.69 43.02
N ASN A 376 41.53 13.99 42.77
CA ASN A 376 42.06 14.97 43.70
C ASN A 376 41.15 15.14 44.96
N GLU A 377 39.82 14.99 44.77
CA GLU A 377 38.88 15.06 45.91
C GLU A 377 38.95 13.78 46.74
N GLY A 378 38.97 12.63 46.08
CA GLY A 378 39.18 11.35 46.79
C GLY A 378 40.49 11.31 47.60
N ALA A 379 41.59 11.90 47.05
CA ALA A 379 42.87 11.99 47.78
C ALA A 379 42.76 12.87 49.02
N LYS A 380 41.99 13.95 48.99
CA LYS A 380 41.74 14.79 50.15
C LYS A 380 40.94 14.10 51.27
N MET A 381 40.02 13.19 50.87
CA MET A 381 39.19 12.45 51.82
C MET A 381 39.99 11.33 52.53
N VAL A 382 41.01 10.79 51.87
CA VAL A 382 41.85 9.67 52.40
C VAL A 382 43.05 10.21 53.20
N ALA A 383 43.50 11.46 52.95
CA ALA A 383 44.59 12.10 53.68
C ALA A 383 44.14 12.57 55.10
#